data_c8f5221ae85eafb88eff209c496b769b
#
_entry.id   c8f5221ae85eafb88eff209c496b769b
#
_cell.length_a   1.000
_cell.length_b   1.000
_cell.length_c   1.000
_cell.angle_alpha   90.00
_cell.angle_beta   90.00
_cell.angle_gamma   90.00
#
_symmetry.space_group_name_H-M   'P 1'
#
loop_
_entity.id
_entity.type
_entity.pdbx_description
1 polymer ?
#
loop_
_entity_poly.entity_id
_entity_poly.type
_entity_poly.pdbx_seq_one_letter_code
_entity_poly.pdbx_strand_id
1 'polypeptide(L)'
;MADNVKISSGKGFKFITNFLIHETKEQKITLDFKYIPNKEGKLHHVTLEIIKFSKKPSQNWDQAEINKIILSTDNPHHSLDKLINAIKAQRDLYQRTNSEVVILDPEEADLFKQIGIDNVSFVTKILQSFQSEEAKELLLKINEKELNNLFVSIKHAKNKQALSQLEQLMADTVNEDQFQNWIKTNTWVFGTEYIKRFDTRKIGIHSQADFIVESLDGFTDLVELKKSDFKLFEKDASRNCYYPSKDLSQVMGQAIHYIKVMEDHRAILKEGDDLEVLKPRVKVIIGRSATLVYDEKKALRLLNATLHGIEIITYDEILSRAKKIISMYEVV
;
A
#
# COMPACT_ATOMS: atom_id res chain seq x y z
N MET A 1 -2.61 -29.81 6.25
CA MET A 1 -2.02 -31.08 6.70
C MET A 1 -0.51 -30.97 6.66
N ALA A 2 0.07 -30.56 7.77
CA ALA A 2 1.53 -30.45 7.91
C ALA A 2 2.03 -31.76 8.56
N ASP A 3 1.92 -32.84 7.81
CA ASP A 3 2.29 -34.16 8.31
C ASP A 3 3.71 -34.52 7.88
N ASN A 4 4.57 -34.66 8.89
CA ASN A 4 5.86 -35.35 8.84
C ASN A 4 7.14 -34.59 8.50
N VAL A 5 7.25 -33.32 8.77
CA VAL A 5 8.59 -32.71 8.85
C VAL A 5 9.30 -33.25 10.08
N LYS A 6 10.36 -34.06 9.89
CA LYS A 6 11.18 -34.57 10.99
C LYS A 6 12.43 -33.73 11.15
N ILE A 7 12.63 -33.20 12.35
CA ILE A 7 13.89 -32.55 12.73
C ILE A 7 14.66 -33.56 13.56
N SER A 8 15.86 -33.93 13.10
CA SER A 8 16.74 -34.82 13.83
C SER A 8 18.13 -34.20 14.01
N SER A 9 18.77 -34.46 15.11
CA SER A 9 20.16 -34.04 15.37
C SER A 9 20.98 -35.28 15.77
N GLY A 10 22.19 -35.37 15.20
CA GLY A 10 23.15 -36.42 15.57
C GLY A 10 24.58 -35.88 15.39
N LYS A 11 25.48 -36.13 16.38
CA LYS A 11 26.92 -35.81 16.36
C LYS A 11 27.31 -34.51 15.62
N GLY A 12 26.69 -33.38 15.97
CA GLY A 12 26.98 -32.06 15.41
C GLY A 12 26.27 -31.74 14.06
N PHE A 13 25.51 -32.64 13.50
CA PHE A 13 24.75 -32.44 12.26
C PHE A 13 23.29 -32.16 12.59
N LYS A 14 22.67 -31.32 11.79
CA LYS A 14 21.24 -31.03 11.88
C LYS A 14 20.58 -31.26 10.53
N PHE A 15 19.45 -31.94 10.55
CA PHE A 15 18.73 -32.33 9.36
C PHE A 15 17.28 -31.90 9.47
N ILE A 16 16.74 -31.33 8.40
CA ILE A 16 15.31 -31.16 8.21
C ILE A 16 14.94 -32.07 7.05
N THR A 17 14.10 -33.04 7.28
CA THR A 17 13.76 -34.07 6.30
C THR A 17 12.26 -34.10 6.04
N ASN A 18 11.89 -34.57 4.86
CA ASN A 18 10.52 -34.74 4.39
C ASN A 18 9.71 -33.46 4.23
N PHE A 19 10.35 -32.34 3.91
CA PHE A 19 9.59 -31.13 3.54
C PHE A 19 8.88 -31.38 2.21
N LEU A 20 7.54 -31.50 2.25
CA LEU A 20 6.72 -31.80 1.08
C LEU A 20 6.68 -30.61 0.14
N ILE A 21 7.17 -30.78 -1.10
CA ILE A 21 7.11 -29.77 -2.17
C ILE A 21 5.88 -30.01 -3.05
N HIS A 22 5.64 -31.27 -3.40
CA HIS A 22 4.58 -31.64 -4.34
C HIS A 22 4.11 -33.07 -4.07
N GLU A 23 2.81 -33.30 -4.15
CA GLU A 23 2.22 -34.63 -4.02
C GLU A 23 1.03 -34.76 -4.96
N THR A 24 1.05 -35.87 -5.72
CA THR A 24 -0.05 -36.32 -6.54
C THR A 24 -0.43 -37.76 -6.13
N LYS A 25 -1.39 -38.38 -6.81
CA LYS A 25 -1.77 -39.78 -6.52
C LYS A 25 -0.61 -40.78 -6.77
N GLU A 26 0.34 -40.43 -7.63
CA GLU A 26 1.39 -41.33 -8.11
C GLU A 26 2.81 -40.82 -7.83
N GLN A 27 2.99 -39.56 -7.51
CA GLN A 27 4.29 -38.96 -7.28
C GLN A 27 4.29 -38.06 -6.03
N LYS A 28 5.39 -38.11 -5.31
CA LYS A 28 5.67 -37.26 -4.18
C LYS A 28 7.09 -36.71 -4.26
N ILE A 29 7.28 -35.42 -4.04
CA ILE A 29 8.60 -34.79 -4.02
C ILE A 29 8.79 -34.15 -2.65
N THR A 30 9.88 -34.54 -1.98
CA THR A 30 10.29 -33.93 -0.72
C THR A 30 11.65 -33.27 -0.84
N LEU A 31 11.88 -32.33 0.06
CA LEU A 31 13.13 -31.62 0.18
C LEU A 31 13.75 -31.92 1.54
N ASP A 32 15.03 -32.29 1.53
CA ASP A 32 15.81 -32.50 2.74
C ASP A 32 16.96 -31.48 2.79
N PHE A 33 17.14 -30.83 3.94
CA PHE A 33 18.26 -29.94 4.20
C PHE A 33 19.23 -30.59 5.18
N LYS A 34 20.52 -30.62 4.85
CA LYS A 34 21.59 -31.11 5.72
C LYS A 34 22.56 -29.99 5.97
N TYR A 35 22.61 -29.53 7.24
CA TYR A 35 23.52 -28.48 7.68
C TYR A 35 24.80 -29.12 8.16
N ILE A 36 25.89 -28.90 7.45
CA ILE A 36 27.18 -29.53 7.70
C ILE A 36 28.09 -28.51 8.38
N PRO A 37 28.45 -28.70 9.66
CA PRO A 37 29.38 -27.82 10.37
C PRO A 37 30.85 -28.13 10.01
N ASN A 38 31.71 -27.14 10.21
CA ASN A 38 33.18 -27.34 10.19
C ASN A 38 33.64 -27.93 11.52
N LYS A 39 34.95 -28.14 11.66
CA LYS A 39 35.59 -28.68 12.88
C LYS A 39 35.36 -27.81 14.12
N GLU A 40 35.06 -26.52 13.94
CA GLU A 40 34.78 -25.55 15.01
C GLU A 40 33.31 -25.48 15.38
N GLY A 41 32.44 -26.28 14.75
CA GLY A 41 30.99 -26.25 14.98
C GLY A 41 30.23 -25.15 14.21
N LYS A 42 30.92 -24.37 13.36
CA LYS A 42 30.31 -23.36 12.50
C LYS A 42 29.78 -23.99 11.22
N LEU A 43 28.67 -23.47 10.69
CA LEU A 43 28.11 -23.96 9.44
C LEU A 43 29.13 -23.83 8.30
N HIS A 44 29.44 -24.96 7.65
CA HIS A 44 30.38 -25.02 6.53
C HIS A 44 29.66 -24.97 5.18
N HIS A 45 28.66 -25.84 4.99
CA HIS A 45 27.80 -25.82 3.80
C HIS A 45 26.44 -26.45 4.08
N VAL A 46 25.49 -26.17 3.21
CA VAL A 46 24.16 -26.78 3.24
C VAL A 46 24.03 -27.71 2.04
N THR A 47 23.72 -28.96 2.29
CA THR A 47 23.32 -29.90 1.24
C THR A 47 21.81 -29.95 1.14
N LEU A 48 21.30 -29.75 -0.05
CA LEU A 48 19.92 -29.83 -0.41
C LEU A 48 19.71 -31.14 -1.18
N GLU A 49 18.81 -31.99 -0.72
CA GLU A 49 18.43 -33.21 -1.42
C GLU A 49 16.97 -33.12 -1.82
N ILE A 50 16.71 -33.20 -3.13
CA ILE A 50 15.35 -33.31 -3.66
C ILE A 50 15.10 -34.79 -3.88
N ILE A 51 14.14 -35.36 -3.15
CA ILE A 51 13.83 -36.78 -3.18
C ILE A 51 12.48 -36.96 -3.86
N LYS A 52 12.49 -37.73 -4.96
CA LYS A 52 11.27 -38.07 -5.66
C LYS A 52 10.86 -39.49 -5.29
N PHE A 53 9.63 -39.63 -4.88
CA PHE A 53 8.99 -40.92 -4.64
C PHE A 53 7.95 -41.19 -5.72
N SER A 54 7.82 -42.45 -6.09
CA SER A 54 6.75 -42.92 -6.97
C SER A 54 5.89 -43.95 -6.26
N LYS A 55 4.63 -44.03 -6.62
CA LYS A 55 3.67 -44.98 -6.08
C LYS A 55 2.86 -45.60 -7.21
N LYS A 56 2.87 -46.94 -7.32
CA LYS A 56 1.94 -47.67 -8.18
C LYS A 56 0.60 -47.87 -7.45
N PRO A 57 -0.52 -48.00 -8.17
CA PRO A 57 -1.80 -48.29 -7.53
C PRO A 57 -1.70 -49.48 -6.58
N SER A 58 -2.18 -49.31 -5.34
CA SER A 58 -2.11 -50.30 -4.23
C SER A 58 -0.74 -50.57 -3.58
N GLN A 59 0.28 -49.75 -3.82
CA GLN A 59 1.60 -49.90 -3.19
C GLN A 59 1.96 -48.73 -2.27
N ASN A 60 2.98 -48.94 -1.43
CA ASN A 60 3.56 -47.85 -0.63
C ASN A 60 4.43 -46.93 -1.49
N TRP A 61 4.80 -45.79 -0.93
CA TRP A 61 5.71 -44.86 -1.59
C TRP A 61 7.11 -45.44 -1.64
N ASP A 62 7.63 -45.65 -2.88
CA ASP A 62 9.00 -46.10 -3.14
C ASP A 62 9.85 -44.89 -3.57
N GLN A 63 11.07 -44.79 -3.01
CA GLN A 63 12.02 -43.77 -3.41
C GLN A 63 12.53 -44.06 -4.82
N ALA A 64 12.24 -43.15 -5.77
CA ALA A 64 12.58 -43.36 -7.17
C ALA A 64 13.88 -42.67 -7.57
N GLU A 65 14.16 -41.47 -7.00
CA GLU A 65 15.29 -40.64 -7.41
C GLU A 65 15.71 -39.70 -6.28
N ILE A 66 17.04 -39.47 -6.15
CA ILE A 66 17.61 -38.44 -5.25
C ILE A 66 18.46 -37.51 -6.12
N ASN A 67 18.06 -36.24 -6.18
CA ASN A 67 18.88 -35.20 -6.76
C ASN A 67 19.52 -34.40 -5.65
N LYS A 68 20.86 -34.33 -5.66
CA LYS A 68 21.67 -33.66 -4.67
C LYS A 68 22.22 -32.37 -5.24
N ILE A 69 21.92 -31.26 -4.59
CA ILE A 69 22.43 -29.94 -4.93
C ILE A 69 23.32 -29.45 -3.78
N ILE A 70 24.57 -29.11 -4.09
CA ILE A 70 25.46 -28.45 -3.14
C ILE A 70 25.43 -26.96 -3.49
N LEU A 71 24.90 -26.15 -2.57
CA LEU A 71 24.82 -24.73 -2.75
C LEU A 71 26.17 -24.10 -2.36
N SER A 72 26.91 -23.55 -3.36
CA SER A 72 28.11 -22.79 -3.13
C SER A 72 27.83 -21.29 -3.13
N THR A 73 28.60 -20.54 -2.37
CA THR A 73 28.41 -19.09 -2.13
C THR A 73 28.82 -18.19 -3.30
N ASP A 74 29.37 -18.72 -4.39
CA ASP A 74 30.12 -17.93 -5.36
C ASP A 74 29.38 -17.49 -6.63
N ASN A 75 28.04 -17.63 -6.72
CA ASN A 75 27.30 -17.20 -7.92
C ASN A 75 25.93 -16.58 -7.62
N PRO A 76 25.77 -15.24 -7.84
CA PRO A 76 24.54 -14.52 -7.49
C PRO A 76 23.48 -14.59 -8.60
N HIS A 77 22.77 -15.71 -8.76
CA HIS A 77 21.58 -15.75 -9.60
C HIS A 77 20.31 -15.60 -8.76
N HIS A 78 19.34 -14.84 -9.27
CA HIS A 78 18.07 -14.47 -8.61
C HIS A 78 17.28 -15.68 -8.05
N SER A 79 17.35 -16.85 -8.68
CA SER A 79 16.78 -18.11 -8.16
C SER A 79 17.54 -18.64 -6.94
N LEU A 80 18.85 -18.38 -6.84
CA LEU A 80 19.67 -18.73 -5.68
C LEU A 80 19.33 -17.83 -4.49
N ASP A 81 19.06 -16.54 -4.73
CA ASP A 81 18.64 -15.60 -3.70
C ASP A 81 17.28 -15.96 -3.11
N LYS A 82 16.34 -16.41 -3.92
CA LYS A 82 15.07 -16.98 -3.45
C LYS A 82 15.28 -18.23 -2.61
N LEU A 83 16.19 -19.12 -3.03
CA LEU A 83 16.52 -20.33 -2.30
C LEU A 83 17.28 -20.00 -1.01
N ILE A 84 18.22 -19.04 -1.04
CA ILE A 84 18.94 -18.53 0.14
C ILE A 84 17.97 -17.85 1.12
N ASN A 85 17.00 -17.10 0.64
CA ASN A 85 15.98 -16.47 1.48
C ASN A 85 15.05 -17.52 2.12
N ALA A 86 14.68 -18.57 1.39
CA ALA A 86 13.97 -19.72 1.96
C ALA A 86 14.83 -20.47 2.99
N ILE A 87 16.14 -20.61 2.76
CA ILE A 87 17.09 -21.21 3.71
C ILE A 87 17.30 -20.32 4.94
N LYS A 88 17.35 -19.00 4.79
CA LYS A 88 17.43 -18.05 5.92
C LYS A 88 16.17 -18.11 6.78
N ALA A 89 15.00 -18.16 6.17
CA ALA A 89 13.74 -18.39 6.86
C ALA A 89 13.74 -19.72 7.62
N GLN A 90 14.25 -20.79 7.04
CA GLN A 90 14.43 -22.09 7.69
C GLN A 90 15.46 -22.07 8.84
N ARG A 91 16.50 -21.22 8.74
CA ARG A 91 17.49 -21.06 9.82
C ARG A 91 16.89 -20.42 11.09
N ASP A 92 15.99 -19.46 10.90
CA ASP A 92 15.30 -18.82 12.01
C ASP A 92 14.27 -19.78 12.64
N LEU A 93 13.62 -20.62 11.84
CA LEU A 93 12.79 -21.74 12.30
C LEU A 93 13.58 -22.77 13.13
N TYR A 94 14.81 -23.04 12.74
CA TYR A 94 15.67 -23.99 13.45
C TYR A 94 15.99 -23.57 14.89
N GLN A 95 15.98 -22.27 15.17
CA GLN A 95 16.22 -21.73 16.52
C GLN A 95 14.93 -21.66 17.37
N ARG A 96 13.75 -21.86 16.76
CA ARG A 96 12.44 -21.73 17.43
C ARG A 96 11.61 -23.00 17.20
N THR A 97 11.34 -23.75 18.25
CA THR A 97 10.71 -25.08 18.20
C THR A 97 9.24 -25.12 17.76
N ASN A 98 8.57 -23.98 17.53
CA ASN A 98 7.14 -23.90 17.19
C ASN A 98 6.80 -22.80 16.18
N SER A 99 7.63 -22.55 15.15
CA SER A 99 7.40 -21.45 14.20
C SER A 99 6.94 -21.98 12.83
N GLU A 100 5.89 -21.43 12.29
CA GLU A 100 5.50 -21.61 10.86
C GLU A 100 6.23 -20.60 9.99
N VAL A 101 6.60 -21.00 8.76
CA VAL A 101 7.24 -20.11 7.76
C VAL A 101 6.15 -19.44 6.95
N VAL A 102 6.19 -18.13 6.88
CA VAL A 102 5.40 -17.35 5.94
C VAL A 102 6.34 -16.80 4.87
N ILE A 103 6.03 -17.09 3.62
CA ILE A 103 6.75 -16.54 2.47
C ILE A 103 6.05 -15.23 2.09
N LEU A 104 6.76 -14.12 2.22
CA LEU A 104 6.30 -12.80 1.80
C LEU A 104 6.91 -12.47 0.43
N ASP A 105 6.19 -11.72 -0.38
CA ASP A 105 6.81 -11.09 -1.52
C ASP A 105 7.78 -9.96 -1.09
N PRO A 106 8.66 -9.48 -1.99
CA PRO A 106 9.65 -8.46 -1.62
C PRO A 106 9.05 -7.15 -1.12
N GLU A 107 7.86 -6.75 -1.62
CA GLU A 107 7.18 -5.51 -1.21
C GLU A 107 6.59 -5.64 0.20
N GLU A 108 6.00 -6.78 0.50
CA GLU A 108 5.52 -7.13 1.84
C GLU A 108 6.68 -7.19 2.85
N ALA A 109 7.80 -7.83 2.48
CA ALA A 109 8.97 -7.95 3.33
C ALA A 109 9.58 -6.58 3.68
N ASP A 110 9.64 -5.65 2.73
CA ASP A 110 10.16 -4.31 2.96
C ASP A 110 9.21 -3.47 3.83
N LEU A 111 7.91 -3.64 3.68
CA LEU A 111 6.91 -3.02 4.55
C LEU A 111 7.13 -3.45 6.01
N PHE A 112 7.32 -4.74 6.25
CA PHE A 112 7.54 -5.27 7.59
C PHE A 112 8.87 -4.82 8.22
N LYS A 113 9.95 -4.69 7.44
CA LYS A 113 11.21 -4.11 7.92
C LYS A 113 11.05 -2.66 8.39
N GLN A 114 10.26 -1.85 7.67
CA GLN A 114 9.98 -0.46 8.04
C GLN A 114 9.18 -0.33 9.34
N ILE A 115 8.37 -1.33 9.67
CA ILE A 115 7.56 -1.38 10.90
C ILE A 115 8.40 -1.82 12.12
N GLY A 116 9.65 -2.27 11.91
CA GLY A 116 10.53 -2.72 12.99
C GLY A 116 10.04 -3.99 13.69
N ILE A 117 9.26 -4.84 13.01
CA ILE A 117 8.72 -6.08 13.57
C ILE A 117 9.65 -7.23 13.21
N ASP A 118 10.35 -7.74 14.21
CA ASP A 118 11.25 -8.89 14.06
C ASP A 118 10.51 -10.22 13.80
N ASN A 119 9.19 -10.23 13.94
CA ASN A 119 8.36 -11.43 13.82
C ASN A 119 7.29 -11.30 12.73
N VAL A 120 7.73 -11.26 11.49
CA VAL A 120 6.90 -11.17 10.28
C VAL A 120 5.83 -12.26 10.22
N SER A 121 6.15 -13.49 10.70
CA SER A 121 5.20 -14.62 10.68
C SER A 121 3.97 -14.37 11.55
N PHE A 122 4.14 -13.74 12.69
CA PHE A 122 3.05 -13.41 13.62
C PHE A 122 2.10 -12.37 13.00
N VAL A 123 2.65 -11.32 12.41
CA VAL A 123 1.86 -10.25 11.78
C VAL A 123 1.11 -10.75 10.55
N THR A 124 1.76 -11.56 9.72
CA THR A 124 1.09 -12.13 8.53
C THR A 124 -0.04 -13.08 8.91
N LYS A 125 0.14 -13.89 9.96
CA LYS A 125 -0.95 -14.71 10.51
C LYS A 125 -2.10 -13.86 11.02
N ILE A 126 -1.81 -12.79 11.75
CA ILE A 126 -2.83 -11.85 12.21
C ILE A 126 -3.58 -11.28 11.00
N LEU A 127 -2.86 -10.79 9.98
CA LEU A 127 -3.48 -10.17 8.80
C LEU A 127 -4.31 -11.17 7.97
N GLN A 128 -3.84 -12.39 7.79
CA GLN A 128 -4.57 -13.45 7.07
C GLN A 128 -5.76 -13.98 7.86
N SER A 129 -5.70 -13.95 9.16
CA SER A 129 -6.69 -14.52 10.06
C SER A 129 -7.78 -13.55 10.49
N PHE A 130 -7.75 -12.28 10.08
CA PHE A 130 -8.83 -11.32 10.35
C PHE A 130 -10.23 -11.76 9.90
N GLN A 131 -10.30 -12.82 9.08
CA GLN A 131 -11.56 -13.41 8.63
C GLN A 131 -12.01 -14.63 9.46
N SER A 132 -11.17 -15.18 10.36
CA SER A 132 -11.53 -16.32 11.20
C SER A 132 -11.88 -15.91 12.62
N GLU A 133 -12.84 -16.59 13.24
CA GLU A 133 -13.21 -16.35 14.65
C GLU A 133 -12.05 -16.66 15.63
N GLU A 134 -11.21 -17.64 15.31
CA GLU A 134 -10.04 -18.01 16.10
C GLU A 134 -9.02 -16.86 16.20
N ALA A 135 -8.90 -16.08 15.15
CA ALA A 135 -8.02 -14.92 15.14
C ALA A 135 -8.58 -13.75 15.92
N LYS A 136 -9.89 -13.55 15.89
CA LYS A 136 -10.55 -12.56 16.75
C LYS A 136 -10.29 -12.88 18.22
N GLU A 137 -10.39 -14.15 18.62
CA GLU A 137 -10.07 -14.58 19.98
C GLU A 137 -8.59 -14.39 20.35
N LEU A 138 -7.67 -14.60 19.39
CA LEU A 138 -6.25 -14.33 19.59
C LEU A 138 -5.97 -12.83 19.76
N LEU A 139 -6.62 -11.98 18.96
CA LEU A 139 -6.52 -10.52 19.07
C LEU A 139 -7.04 -10.01 20.42
N LEU A 140 -8.10 -10.62 20.96
CA LEU A 140 -8.63 -10.28 22.30
C LEU A 140 -7.66 -10.62 23.44
N LYS A 141 -6.67 -11.49 23.21
CA LYS A 141 -5.61 -11.83 24.18
C LYS A 141 -4.39 -10.92 24.12
N ILE A 142 -4.25 -10.12 23.06
CA ILE A 142 -3.17 -9.15 22.93
C ILE A 142 -3.55 -7.91 23.73
N ASN A 143 -2.56 -7.30 24.39
CA ASN A 143 -2.76 -6.04 25.08
C ASN A 143 -3.23 -4.97 24.06
N GLU A 144 -4.35 -4.31 24.37
CA GLU A 144 -4.99 -3.30 23.50
C GLU A 144 -3.99 -2.22 23.05
N LYS A 145 -3.09 -1.79 23.93
CA LYS A 145 -2.06 -0.79 23.62
C LYS A 145 -1.06 -1.29 22.57
N GLU A 146 -0.64 -2.56 22.67
CA GLU A 146 0.30 -3.15 21.69
C GLU A 146 -0.37 -3.34 20.34
N LEU A 147 -1.63 -3.75 20.33
CA LEU A 147 -2.42 -3.90 19.12
C LEU A 147 -2.61 -2.53 18.42
N ASN A 148 -2.98 -1.50 19.17
CA ASN A 148 -3.12 -0.15 18.65
C ASN A 148 -1.80 0.38 18.08
N ASN A 149 -0.67 0.17 18.75
CA ASN A 149 0.64 0.55 18.27
C ASN A 149 0.99 -0.16 16.96
N LEU A 150 0.66 -1.44 16.83
CA LEU A 150 0.86 -2.20 15.60
C LEU A 150 0.03 -1.62 14.45
N PHE A 151 -1.27 -1.37 14.64
CA PHE A 151 -2.12 -0.77 13.62
C PHE A 151 -1.64 0.61 13.18
N VAL A 152 -1.23 1.44 14.14
CA VAL A 152 -0.66 2.78 13.85
C VAL A 152 0.60 2.64 13.00
N SER A 153 1.49 1.71 13.36
CA SER A 153 2.75 1.47 12.64
C SER A 153 2.51 0.99 11.20
N ILE A 154 1.59 0.04 11.02
CA ILE A 154 1.20 -0.46 9.69
C ILE A 154 0.61 0.67 8.84
N LYS A 155 -0.31 1.44 9.40
CA LYS A 155 -0.94 2.57 8.70
C LYS A 155 0.10 3.63 8.31
N HIS A 156 1.02 3.92 9.22
CA HIS A 156 2.12 4.86 8.98
C HIS A 156 3.04 4.39 7.84
N ALA A 157 3.45 3.12 7.84
CA ALA A 157 4.28 2.56 6.78
C ALA A 157 3.56 2.60 5.41
N LYS A 158 2.27 2.26 5.34
CA LYS A 158 1.47 2.38 4.12
C LYS A 158 1.37 3.84 3.64
N ASN A 159 1.18 4.78 4.56
CA ASN A 159 1.12 6.20 4.21
C ASN A 159 2.48 6.72 3.71
N LYS A 160 3.61 6.26 4.27
CA LYS A 160 4.95 6.58 3.74
C LYS A 160 5.16 6.04 2.33
N GLN A 161 4.76 4.81 2.06
CA GLN A 161 4.83 4.22 0.72
C GLN A 161 3.96 5.03 -0.27
N ALA A 162 2.73 5.36 0.11
CA ALA A 162 1.85 6.19 -0.70
C ALA A 162 2.44 7.60 -0.95
N LEU A 163 3.11 8.20 0.05
CA LEU A 163 3.81 9.47 -0.11
C LEU A 163 4.91 9.39 -1.18
N SER A 164 5.74 8.34 -1.13
CA SER A 164 6.79 8.11 -2.13
C SER A 164 6.21 7.94 -3.54
N GLN A 165 5.09 7.24 -3.67
CA GLN A 165 4.36 7.12 -4.95
C GLN A 165 3.86 8.49 -5.45
N LEU A 166 3.31 9.34 -4.57
CA LEU A 166 2.90 10.69 -4.95
C LEU A 166 4.09 11.54 -5.42
N GLU A 167 5.23 11.47 -4.74
CA GLU A 167 6.45 12.17 -5.14
C GLU A 167 6.94 11.71 -6.51
N GLN A 168 6.86 10.42 -6.83
CA GLN A 168 7.17 9.88 -8.16
C GLN A 168 6.19 10.38 -9.22
N LEU A 169 4.88 10.32 -8.96
CA LEU A 169 3.86 10.85 -9.87
C LEU A 169 4.07 12.36 -10.15
N MET A 170 4.55 13.10 -9.16
CA MET A 170 4.84 14.52 -9.31
C MET A 170 6.16 14.81 -10.03
N ALA A 171 7.10 13.87 -10.06
CA ALA A 171 8.37 14.01 -10.79
C ALA A 171 8.22 13.66 -12.28
N ASP A 172 7.30 12.76 -12.62
CA ASP A 172 7.05 12.29 -13.97
C ASP A 172 5.99 13.16 -14.66
N THR A 173 5.99 13.14 -16.00
CA THR A 173 4.91 13.74 -16.80
C THR A 173 3.75 12.75 -16.85
N VAL A 174 2.96 12.70 -15.78
CA VAL A 174 1.83 11.77 -15.68
C VAL A 174 0.52 12.45 -16.05
N ASN A 175 -0.45 11.64 -16.49
CA ASN A 175 -1.79 12.12 -16.79
C ASN A 175 -2.64 12.22 -15.49
N GLU A 176 -3.78 12.88 -15.62
CA GLU A 176 -4.75 13.12 -14.54
C GLU A 176 -5.29 11.82 -13.93
N ASP A 177 -5.47 10.75 -14.75
CA ASP A 177 -6.00 9.46 -14.30
C ASP A 177 -5.11 8.80 -13.25
N GLN A 178 -3.79 8.97 -13.34
CA GLN A 178 -2.85 8.38 -12.38
C GLN A 178 -2.97 9.08 -11.02
N PHE A 179 -3.10 10.41 -10.99
CA PHE A 179 -3.39 11.14 -9.77
C PHE A 179 -4.77 10.78 -9.19
N GLN A 180 -5.79 10.64 -10.06
CA GLN A 180 -7.12 10.25 -9.63
C GLN A 180 -7.11 8.86 -8.96
N ASN A 181 -6.43 7.88 -9.56
CA ASN A 181 -6.30 6.54 -8.98
C ASN A 181 -5.54 6.57 -7.65
N TRP A 182 -4.49 7.37 -7.55
CA TRP A 182 -3.76 7.52 -6.29
C TRP A 182 -4.63 8.16 -5.20
N ILE A 183 -5.31 9.27 -5.47
CA ILE A 183 -6.20 9.95 -4.51
C ILE A 183 -7.36 9.04 -4.11
N LYS A 184 -7.90 8.25 -5.05
CA LYS A 184 -8.99 7.30 -4.79
C LYS A 184 -8.68 6.32 -3.66
N THR A 185 -7.42 5.91 -3.53
CA THR A 185 -6.94 5.00 -2.50
C THR A 185 -6.33 5.70 -1.29
N ASN A 186 -6.00 7.00 -1.40
CA ASN A 186 -5.27 7.77 -0.40
C ASN A 186 -6.04 9.03 0.06
N THR A 187 -7.34 8.90 0.31
CA THR A 187 -8.20 10.02 0.77
C THR A 187 -7.74 10.65 2.10
N TRP A 188 -6.90 9.95 2.87
CA TRP A 188 -6.30 10.44 4.11
C TRP A 188 -5.50 11.75 3.93
N VAL A 189 -5.06 12.08 2.71
CA VAL A 189 -4.34 13.33 2.42
C VAL A 189 -5.19 14.59 2.61
N PHE A 190 -6.50 14.45 2.62
CA PHE A 190 -7.43 15.52 2.95
C PHE A 190 -7.59 15.72 4.48
N GLY A 191 -6.91 14.88 5.28
CA GLY A 191 -7.01 14.94 6.73
C GLY A 191 -8.39 14.52 7.22
N THR A 192 -8.93 15.30 8.17
CA THR A 192 -10.25 15.08 8.77
C THR A 192 -11.35 15.91 8.10
N GLU A 193 -11.08 16.56 6.99
CA GLU A 193 -12.05 17.46 6.33
C GLU A 193 -13.24 16.68 5.77
N TYR A 194 -12.99 15.45 5.27
CA TYR A 194 -14.03 14.58 4.72
C TYR A 194 -14.11 13.26 5.49
N ILE A 195 -15.34 12.83 5.78
CA ILE A 195 -15.61 11.59 6.50
C ILE A 195 -15.89 10.42 5.57
N LYS A 196 -16.36 10.70 4.34
CA LYS A 196 -16.75 9.68 3.37
C LYS A 196 -16.48 10.14 1.95
N ARG A 197 -16.10 9.21 1.10
CA ARG A 197 -16.10 9.36 -0.35
C ARG A 197 -17.21 8.47 -0.92
N PHE A 198 -18.05 9.04 -1.78
CA PHE A 198 -19.07 8.29 -2.49
C PHE A 198 -18.49 7.56 -3.70
N ASP A 199 -19.06 6.41 -4.06
CA ASP A 199 -18.63 5.66 -5.24
C ASP A 199 -19.22 6.24 -6.54
N THR A 200 -20.37 6.91 -6.44
CA THR A 200 -20.94 7.66 -7.57
C THR A 200 -20.09 8.88 -7.89
N ARG A 201 -20.04 9.23 -9.17
CA ARG A 201 -19.45 10.46 -9.70
C ARG A 201 -20.50 11.39 -10.31
N LYS A 202 -21.75 10.94 -10.40
CA LYS A 202 -22.84 11.68 -11.03
C LYS A 202 -23.30 12.82 -10.13
N ILE A 203 -23.29 14.02 -10.65
CA ILE A 203 -23.80 15.23 -10.00
C ILE A 203 -25.06 15.80 -10.71
N GLY A 204 -25.48 15.14 -11.77
CA GLY A 204 -26.65 15.48 -12.57
C GLY A 204 -26.80 14.49 -13.71
N ILE A 205 -27.76 14.73 -14.62
CA ILE A 205 -28.08 13.81 -15.71
C ILE A 205 -26.89 13.60 -16.65
N HIS A 206 -26.11 14.64 -16.93
CA HIS A 206 -25.02 14.63 -17.90
C HIS A 206 -23.68 15.12 -17.32
N SER A 207 -23.59 15.32 -16.01
CA SER A 207 -22.43 15.90 -15.35
C SER A 207 -21.82 14.93 -14.34
N GLN A 208 -20.49 14.84 -14.34
CA GLN A 208 -19.72 14.01 -13.40
C GLN A 208 -18.57 14.82 -12.83
N ALA A 209 -18.28 14.64 -11.54
CA ALA A 209 -17.07 15.14 -10.88
C ALA A 209 -16.04 14.01 -10.72
N ASP A 210 -14.81 14.35 -10.37
CA ASP A 210 -13.81 13.33 -10.07
C ASP A 210 -14.10 12.61 -8.78
N PHE A 211 -14.42 13.36 -7.72
CA PHE A 211 -14.86 12.79 -6.44
C PHE A 211 -16.03 13.56 -5.87
N ILE A 212 -16.95 12.82 -5.29
CA ILE A 212 -18.03 13.31 -4.44
C ILE A 212 -17.68 12.87 -3.02
N VAL A 213 -17.67 13.81 -2.09
CA VAL A 213 -17.23 13.59 -0.71
C VAL A 213 -18.24 14.18 0.28
N GLU A 214 -18.33 13.59 1.47
CA GLU A 214 -19.11 14.11 2.58
C GLU A 214 -18.18 14.82 3.56
N SER A 215 -18.46 16.07 3.85
CA SER A 215 -17.74 16.87 4.82
C SER A 215 -18.22 16.61 6.25
N LEU A 216 -17.46 17.10 7.25
CA LEU A 216 -17.76 16.87 8.67
C LEU A 216 -19.14 17.39 9.11
N ASP A 217 -19.70 18.36 8.41
CA ASP A 217 -21.02 18.91 8.66
C ASP A 217 -22.17 18.07 8.04
N GLY A 218 -21.82 16.93 7.37
CA GLY A 218 -22.78 16.00 6.77
C GLY A 218 -23.25 16.38 5.36
N PHE A 219 -22.71 17.47 4.80
CA PHE A 219 -23.08 17.91 3.45
C PHE A 219 -22.10 17.40 2.40
N THR A 220 -22.57 17.32 1.16
CA THR A 220 -21.83 16.82 0.02
C THR A 220 -21.02 17.92 -0.64
N ASP A 221 -19.72 17.71 -0.75
CA ASP A 221 -18.77 18.56 -1.47
C ASP A 221 -18.12 17.80 -2.63
N LEU A 222 -17.37 18.49 -3.47
CA LEU A 222 -16.68 17.95 -4.64
C LEU A 222 -15.16 18.15 -4.55
N VAL A 223 -14.43 17.21 -5.13
CA VAL A 223 -13.01 17.39 -5.44
C VAL A 223 -12.82 17.13 -6.93
N GLU A 224 -12.22 18.08 -7.60
CA GLU A 224 -11.92 18.06 -9.04
C GLU A 224 -10.41 18.09 -9.23
N LEU A 225 -9.90 17.20 -10.09
CA LEU A 225 -8.49 17.12 -10.43
C LEU A 225 -8.24 17.73 -11.79
N LYS A 226 -7.11 18.36 -11.92
CA LYS A 226 -6.59 18.85 -13.20
C LYS A 226 -5.09 18.54 -13.27
N LYS A 227 -4.52 18.66 -14.45
CA LYS A 227 -3.10 18.37 -14.66
C LYS A 227 -2.20 19.19 -13.76
N SER A 228 -1.11 18.56 -13.32
CA SER A 228 -0.10 19.17 -12.47
C SER A 228 0.79 20.18 -13.21
N ASP A 229 0.84 20.12 -14.53
CA ASP A 229 1.63 21.02 -15.39
C ASP A 229 0.86 22.27 -15.85
N PHE A 230 -0.41 22.42 -15.46
CA PHE A 230 -1.18 23.61 -15.83
C PHE A 230 -0.59 24.87 -15.21
N LYS A 231 -0.42 25.90 -16.07
CA LYS A 231 -0.05 27.25 -15.63
C LYS A 231 -1.24 27.90 -14.93
N LEU A 232 -1.03 28.42 -13.73
CA LEU A 232 -2.12 29.01 -12.93
C LEU A 232 -2.36 30.48 -13.26
N PHE A 233 -1.31 31.25 -13.49
CA PHE A 233 -1.41 32.70 -13.68
C PHE A 233 -0.69 33.20 -14.90
N GLU A 234 -1.15 34.33 -15.40
CA GLU A 234 -0.49 35.16 -16.41
C GLU A 234 -0.25 36.56 -15.85
N LYS A 235 0.80 37.22 -16.33
CA LYS A 235 1.18 38.57 -15.91
C LYS A 235 0.67 39.63 -16.87
N ASP A 236 -0.11 40.57 -16.37
CA ASP A 236 -0.35 41.86 -17.08
C ASP A 236 0.84 42.80 -16.79
N ALA A 237 1.70 42.92 -17.77
CA ALA A 237 2.89 43.76 -17.66
C ALA A 237 2.53 45.26 -17.53
N SER A 238 1.38 45.68 -18.08
CA SER A 238 0.95 47.08 -18.08
C SER A 238 0.47 47.54 -16.69
N ARG A 239 -0.15 46.61 -15.93
CA ARG A 239 -0.69 46.91 -14.59
C ARG A 239 0.13 46.25 -13.46
N ASN A 240 1.19 45.52 -13.83
CA ASN A 240 2.03 44.76 -12.92
C ASN A 240 1.22 43.87 -11.96
N CYS A 241 0.20 43.19 -12.46
CA CYS A 241 -0.63 42.26 -11.69
C CYS A 241 -0.68 40.88 -12.37
N TYR A 242 -1.06 39.88 -11.59
CA TYR A 242 -1.30 38.53 -12.08
C TYR A 242 -2.81 38.26 -12.14
N TYR A 243 -3.22 37.56 -13.18
CA TYR A 243 -4.61 37.13 -13.38
C TYR A 243 -4.66 35.64 -13.70
N PRO A 244 -5.79 34.93 -13.45
CA PRO A 244 -5.93 33.52 -13.75
C PRO A 244 -5.65 33.23 -15.24
N SER A 245 -4.87 32.20 -15.50
CA SER A 245 -4.65 31.72 -16.86
C SER A 245 -5.95 31.26 -17.52
N LYS A 246 -5.91 31.03 -18.82
CA LYS A 246 -7.05 30.43 -19.55
C LYS A 246 -7.48 29.11 -18.92
N ASP A 247 -6.52 28.22 -18.61
CA ASP A 247 -6.80 26.89 -18.05
C ASP A 247 -7.46 27.02 -16.67
N LEU A 248 -6.90 27.83 -15.79
CA LEU A 248 -7.48 28.06 -14.45
C LEU A 248 -8.87 28.69 -14.56
N SER A 249 -9.07 29.65 -15.46
CA SER A 249 -10.38 30.28 -15.69
C SER A 249 -11.44 29.27 -16.17
N GLN A 250 -11.07 28.34 -17.05
CA GLN A 250 -11.97 27.30 -17.53
C GLN A 250 -12.36 26.34 -16.40
N VAL A 251 -11.41 25.93 -15.56
CA VAL A 251 -11.65 25.04 -14.43
C VAL A 251 -12.53 25.70 -13.37
N MET A 252 -12.33 26.99 -13.10
CA MET A 252 -13.22 27.78 -12.21
C MET A 252 -14.65 27.83 -12.77
N GLY A 253 -14.81 28.05 -14.07
CA GLY A 253 -16.11 28.00 -14.74
C GLY A 253 -16.79 26.62 -14.62
N GLN A 254 -16.02 25.54 -14.76
CA GLN A 254 -16.48 24.18 -14.56
C GLN A 254 -16.95 23.96 -13.10
N ALA A 255 -16.16 24.39 -12.11
CA ALA A 255 -16.51 24.28 -10.70
C ALA A 255 -17.82 25.03 -10.37
N ILE A 256 -17.99 26.25 -10.86
CA ILE A 256 -19.22 27.04 -10.72
C ILE A 256 -20.41 26.28 -11.34
N HIS A 257 -20.21 25.70 -12.53
CA HIS A 257 -21.27 24.91 -13.17
C HIS A 257 -21.63 23.68 -12.34
N TYR A 258 -20.67 22.99 -11.75
CA TYR A 258 -20.92 21.83 -10.88
C TYR A 258 -21.72 22.19 -9.64
N ILE A 259 -21.40 23.29 -8.96
CA ILE A 259 -22.19 23.80 -7.84
C ILE A 259 -23.64 24.00 -8.24
N LYS A 260 -23.86 24.71 -9.37
CA LYS A 260 -25.20 24.97 -9.90
C LYS A 260 -25.95 23.64 -10.20
N VAL A 261 -25.31 22.72 -10.91
CA VAL A 261 -25.92 21.43 -11.28
C VAL A 261 -26.35 20.66 -10.05
N MET A 262 -25.51 20.58 -9.01
CA MET A 262 -25.84 19.90 -7.78
C MET A 262 -27.01 20.56 -7.05
N GLU A 263 -27.04 21.89 -6.96
CA GLU A 263 -28.14 22.63 -6.34
C GLU A 263 -29.45 22.41 -7.09
N ASP A 264 -29.41 22.45 -8.43
CA ASP A 264 -30.60 22.22 -9.27
C ASP A 264 -31.15 20.80 -9.15
N HIS A 265 -30.28 19.80 -8.92
CA HIS A 265 -30.63 18.38 -8.87
C HIS A 265 -30.67 17.79 -7.44
N ARG A 266 -30.59 18.62 -6.40
CA ARG A 266 -30.43 18.18 -5.00
C ARG A 266 -31.45 17.10 -4.57
N ALA A 267 -32.72 17.23 -5.00
CA ALA A 267 -33.78 16.27 -4.64
C ALA A 267 -33.52 14.90 -5.27
N ILE A 268 -33.12 14.87 -6.54
CA ILE A 268 -32.81 13.65 -7.29
C ILE A 268 -31.54 12.99 -6.71
N LEU A 269 -30.53 13.78 -6.38
CA LEU A 269 -29.28 13.30 -5.79
C LEU A 269 -29.52 12.73 -4.38
N LYS A 270 -30.42 13.33 -3.60
CA LYS A 270 -30.82 12.80 -2.29
C LYS A 270 -31.55 11.47 -2.41
N GLU A 271 -32.52 11.38 -3.33
CA GLU A 271 -33.34 10.18 -3.51
C GLU A 271 -32.56 9.02 -4.13
N GLY A 272 -31.68 9.31 -5.11
CA GLY A 272 -30.96 8.28 -5.87
C GLY A 272 -29.68 7.78 -5.22
N ASP A 273 -28.85 8.70 -4.71
CA ASP A 273 -27.48 8.42 -4.24
C ASP A 273 -27.28 8.81 -2.75
N ASP A 274 -28.32 9.23 -2.04
CA ASP A 274 -28.31 9.71 -0.65
C ASP A 274 -27.31 10.87 -0.42
N LEU A 275 -27.18 11.76 -1.41
CA LEU A 275 -26.30 12.92 -1.34
C LEU A 275 -27.05 14.11 -0.70
N GLU A 276 -26.54 14.59 0.43
CA GLU A 276 -27.09 15.78 1.12
C GLU A 276 -26.46 17.05 0.55
N VAL A 277 -27.14 17.68 -0.39
CA VAL A 277 -26.63 18.85 -1.12
C VAL A 277 -27.19 20.15 -0.56
N LEU A 278 -26.31 20.98 0.01
CA LEU A 278 -26.62 22.33 0.44
C LEU A 278 -25.36 23.22 0.31
N LYS A 279 -25.38 24.14 -0.65
CA LYS A 279 -24.25 25.03 -0.92
C LYS A 279 -22.94 24.25 -1.06
N PRO A 280 -22.86 23.28 -2.00
CA PRO A 280 -21.71 22.40 -2.14
C PRO A 280 -20.44 23.22 -2.45
N ARG A 281 -19.35 22.79 -1.88
CA ARG A 281 -18.02 23.37 -2.13
C ARG A 281 -17.25 22.51 -3.13
N VAL A 282 -16.41 23.15 -3.91
CA VAL A 282 -15.54 22.45 -4.89
C VAL A 282 -14.08 22.74 -4.55
N LYS A 283 -13.33 21.70 -4.25
CA LYS A 283 -11.88 21.77 -4.11
C LYS A 283 -11.23 21.36 -5.42
N VAL A 284 -10.54 22.29 -6.07
CA VAL A 284 -9.84 22.05 -7.34
C VAL A 284 -8.36 21.83 -7.07
N ILE A 285 -7.84 20.66 -7.44
CA ILE A 285 -6.40 20.33 -7.34
C ILE A 285 -5.79 20.52 -8.73
N ILE A 286 -4.90 21.51 -8.88
CA ILE A 286 -4.38 21.92 -10.18
C ILE A 286 -2.97 22.53 -10.04
N GLY A 287 -2.09 22.23 -11.00
CA GLY A 287 -0.80 22.89 -11.12
C GLY A 287 0.15 22.64 -9.93
N ARG A 288 1.28 23.34 -9.94
CA ARG A 288 2.37 23.17 -8.97
C ARG A 288 2.74 24.52 -8.37
N SER A 289 2.75 24.62 -7.03
CA SER A 289 3.24 25.83 -6.35
C SER A 289 4.77 25.95 -6.36
N ALA A 290 5.49 24.86 -6.62
CA ALA A 290 6.95 24.87 -6.78
C ALA A 290 7.39 25.68 -8.01
N THR A 291 6.54 25.77 -9.04
CA THR A 291 6.81 26.53 -10.27
C THR A 291 6.41 28.01 -10.15
N LEU A 292 5.64 28.38 -9.12
CA LEU A 292 5.14 29.74 -8.96
C LEU A 292 6.20 30.64 -8.33
N VAL A 293 6.38 31.83 -8.92
CA VAL A 293 7.13 32.92 -8.29
C VAL A 293 6.35 33.48 -7.08
N TYR A 294 7.02 34.23 -6.23
CA TYR A 294 6.43 34.74 -4.99
C TYR A 294 5.15 35.55 -5.19
N ASP A 295 5.10 36.38 -6.23
CA ASP A 295 3.91 37.19 -6.51
C ASP A 295 2.75 36.36 -7.08
N GLU A 296 3.01 35.27 -7.81
CA GLU A 296 1.97 34.31 -8.21
C GLU A 296 1.40 33.56 -6.99
N LYS A 297 2.23 33.22 -6.00
CA LYS A 297 1.75 32.64 -4.73
C LYS A 297 0.84 33.60 -3.97
N LYS A 298 1.16 34.88 -3.96
CA LYS A 298 0.25 35.90 -3.43
C LYS A 298 -1.04 35.99 -4.22
N ALA A 299 -0.96 35.95 -5.55
CA ALA A 299 -2.14 35.96 -6.42
C ALA A 299 -3.06 34.76 -6.14
N LEU A 300 -2.50 33.56 -5.96
CA LEU A 300 -3.27 32.36 -5.58
C LEU A 300 -3.99 32.55 -4.23
N ARG A 301 -3.29 33.09 -3.23
CA ARG A 301 -3.89 33.38 -1.92
C ARG A 301 -5.02 34.39 -2.01
N LEU A 302 -4.82 35.47 -2.77
CA LEU A 302 -5.84 36.50 -2.96
C LEU A 302 -7.04 35.96 -3.73
N LEU A 303 -6.80 35.15 -4.78
CA LEU A 303 -7.86 34.50 -5.53
C LEU A 303 -8.72 33.62 -4.60
N ASN A 304 -8.12 32.72 -3.84
CA ASN A 304 -8.84 31.87 -2.88
C ASN A 304 -9.60 32.67 -1.83
N ALA A 305 -9.11 33.83 -1.42
CA ALA A 305 -9.80 34.68 -0.47
C ALA A 305 -11.06 35.36 -1.05
N THR A 306 -11.17 35.45 -2.38
CA THR A 306 -12.32 36.05 -3.08
C THR A 306 -13.32 35.01 -3.59
N LEU A 307 -12.90 33.76 -3.73
CA LEU A 307 -13.77 32.67 -4.15
C LEU A 307 -14.64 32.17 -3.02
N HIS A 308 -15.95 32.07 -3.27
CA HIS A 308 -16.91 31.49 -2.35
C HIS A 308 -17.32 30.10 -2.84
N GLY A 309 -17.11 29.07 -2.00
CA GLY A 309 -17.42 27.69 -2.33
C GLY A 309 -16.45 27.01 -3.32
N ILE A 310 -15.37 27.67 -3.72
CA ILE A 310 -14.33 27.09 -4.55
C ILE A 310 -12.97 27.35 -3.90
N GLU A 311 -12.16 26.32 -3.77
CA GLU A 311 -10.78 26.39 -3.27
C GLU A 311 -9.83 25.83 -4.32
N ILE A 312 -8.84 26.60 -4.74
CA ILE A 312 -7.79 26.19 -5.64
C ILE A 312 -6.58 25.77 -4.82
N ILE A 313 -6.18 24.52 -4.89
CA ILE A 313 -4.99 23.98 -4.24
C ILE A 313 -4.05 23.33 -5.24
N THR A 314 -2.76 23.31 -4.92
CA THR A 314 -1.75 22.71 -5.81
C THR A 314 -1.38 21.31 -5.34
N TYR A 315 -0.81 20.50 -6.26
CA TYR A 315 -0.29 19.18 -5.89
C TYR A 315 0.83 19.25 -4.84
N ASP A 316 1.63 20.32 -4.83
CA ASP A 316 2.64 20.53 -3.77
C ASP A 316 2.00 20.78 -2.40
N GLU A 317 0.81 21.37 -2.37
CA GLU A 317 0.06 21.54 -1.13
C GLU A 317 -0.47 20.19 -0.63
N ILE A 318 -1.02 19.35 -1.51
CA ILE A 318 -1.41 17.98 -1.18
C ILE A 318 -0.21 17.20 -0.63
N LEU A 319 0.95 17.28 -1.30
CA LEU A 319 2.19 16.65 -0.84
C LEU A 319 2.60 17.15 0.55
N SER A 320 2.51 18.45 0.79
CA SER A 320 2.84 19.08 2.07
C SER A 320 1.90 18.65 3.18
N ARG A 321 0.60 18.56 2.91
CA ARG A 321 -0.42 18.03 3.83
C ARG A 321 -0.12 16.56 4.16
N ALA A 322 0.17 15.73 3.16
CA ALA A 322 0.54 14.33 3.34
C ALA A 322 1.78 14.17 4.24
N LYS A 323 2.85 14.93 3.97
CA LYS A 323 4.06 14.95 4.81
C LYS A 323 3.76 15.35 6.24
N LYS A 324 2.93 16.38 6.44
CA LYS A 324 2.54 16.83 7.79
C LYS A 324 1.75 15.78 8.54
N ILE A 325 0.78 15.12 7.90
CA ILE A 325 0.00 14.06 8.52
C ILE A 325 0.92 12.90 8.95
N ILE A 326 1.85 12.47 8.08
CA ILE A 326 2.80 11.40 8.40
C ILE A 326 3.69 11.81 9.59
N SER A 327 4.22 13.04 9.60
CA SER A 327 5.10 13.53 10.68
C SER A 327 4.42 13.57 12.05
N MET A 328 3.08 13.65 12.13
CA MET A 328 2.36 13.60 13.40
C MET A 328 2.43 12.22 14.07
N TYR A 329 2.70 11.17 13.32
CA TYR A 329 2.85 9.80 13.83
C TYR A 329 4.31 9.42 14.14
N GLU A 330 5.29 10.29 13.82
CA GLU A 330 6.73 10.05 14.07
C GLU A 330 7.18 10.55 15.45
N VAL A 331 6.32 11.24 16.19
CA VAL A 331 6.65 11.92 17.47
C VAL A 331 6.23 11.09 18.70
N VAL A 332 5.93 9.78 18.50
CA VAL A 332 5.55 8.91 19.62
C VAL A 332 6.64 7.89 19.94
#